data_bbf2736d376e70e01b20890717410f67
#
_entry.id   bbf2736d376e70e01b20890717410f67
#
_cell.length_a   1.000
_cell.length_b   1.000
_cell.length_c   1.000
_cell.angle_alpha   90.00
_cell.angle_beta   90.00
_cell.angle_gamma   90.00
#
_symmetry.space_group_name_H-M   'P 1'
#
loop_
_entity.id
_entity.type
_entity.pdbx_description
1 polymer ?
#
loop_
_entity_poly.entity_id
_entity_poly.type
_entity_poly.pdbx_seq_one_letter_code
_entity_poly.pdbx_strand_id
1 'polypeptide(L)'
;MTRAVLRWGLVPLLAVLLPLVLVAPVQAADPVTLKLEAPKEASLGDTISVAAELRDGNGGPVPGATIILWTPASFLSVGGSVRLDEAPTDAQGRATLHFQARSTGALTINAYFPGNSRYDPGQGSVELTVGGSAQLYEETAGVRVRGVGVWLLVGLIGVVWSVYLIVMVLVTLIAREAPSG
;
A
#
# COMPACT_ATOMS: atom_id res chain seq x y z
N MET A 1 -15.85 20.50 89.61
CA MET A 1 -14.57 21.22 89.59
C MET A 1 -13.56 20.42 88.82
N THR A 2 -13.10 20.99 87.68
CA THR A 2 -11.80 20.81 87.02
C THR A 2 -11.41 19.48 86.40
N ARG A 3 -11.07 19.57 85.13
CA ARG A 3 -10.16 18.80 84.28
C ARG A 3 -10.80 17.97 83.16
N ALA A 4 -11.10 18.65 82.10
CA ALA A 4 -11.24 18.00 80.79
C ALA A 4 -10.86 18.98 79.66
N VAL A 5 -9.58 19.37 79.62
CA VAL A 5 -9.04 20.15 78.51
C VAL A 5 -7.64 19.58 78.25
N LEU A 6 -7.47 18.70 77.33
CA LEU A 6 -6.22 18.48 76.59
C LEU A 6 -6.19 17.12 75.80
N ARG A 7 -6.96 16.96 74.76
CA ARG A 7 -6.83 15.78 73.89
C ARG A 7 -7.20 16.04 72.46
N TRP A 8 -7.26 17.27 72.00
CA TRP A 8 -7.68 17.57 70.62
C TRP A 8 -6.59 18.23 69.71
N GLY A 9 -5.32 18.19 70.15
CA GLY A 9 -4.23 18.89 69.43
C GLY A 9 -3.36 18.05 68.50
N LEU A 10 -3.55 16.73 68.37
CA LEU A 10 -2.59 15.87 67.65
C LEU A 10 -3.12 15.16 66.41
N VAL A 11 -4.39 15.34 66.07
CA VAL A 11 -4.98 14.63 64.91
C VAL A 11 -4.85 15.39 63.58
N PRO A 12 -4.78 16.72 63.48
CA PRO A 12 -4.65 17.40 62.17
C PRO A 12 -3.25 17.39 61.58
N LEU A 13 -2.19 17.07 62.31
CA LEU A 13 -0.81 17.13 61.79
C LEU A 13 -0.42 15.90 60.94
N LEU A 14 -1.17 14.79 61.04
CA LEU A 14 -0.88 13.58 60.27
C LEU A 14 -1.57 13.55 58.89
N ALA A 15 -2.54 14.45 58.68
CA ALA A 15 -3.31 14.50 57.42
C ALA A 15 -2.68 15.35 56.28
N VAL A 16 -1.61 16.10 56.59
CA VAL A 16 -0.93 16.95 55.59
C VAL A 16 0.26 16.26 54.90
N LEU A 17 0.65 15.07 55.38
CA LEU A 17 1.83 14.36 54.89
C LEU A 17 1.53 13.26 53.84
N LEU A 18 0.30 13.19 53.31
CA LEU A 18 -0.10 12.06 52.45
C LEU A 18 -0.37 12.32 50.99
N PRO A 19 -0.02 13.39 50.30
CA PRO A 19 0.13 13.31 48.88
C PRO A 19 1.51 13.78 48.38
N LEU A 20 2.57 13.16 48.86
CA LEU A 20 3.78 13.11 48.04
C LEU A 20 3.58 11.98 47.05
N VAL A 21 2.63 12.18 46.11
CA VAL A 21 2.52 11.39 44.90
C VAL A 21 3.89 11.48 44.21
N LEU A 22 4.60 10.35 44.20
CA LEU A 22 5.79 10.18 43.36
C LEU A 22 5.32 10.36 41.89
N VAL A 23 5.35 11.61 41.40
CA VAL A 23 5.31 11.88 39.99
C VAL A 23 6.65 11.38 39.45
N ALA A 24 6.68 10.13 38.99
CA ALA A 24 7.79 9.63 38.24
C ALA A 24 7.99 10.60 37.06
N PRO A 25 9.22 11.11 36.82
CA PRO A 25 9.46 11.94 35.65
C PRO A 25 9.09 11.13 34.40
N VAL A 26 8.08 11.56 33.69
CA VAL A 26 7.82 11.08 32.32
C VAL A 26 9.05 11.53 31.54
N GLN A 27 9.94 10.60 31.22
CA GLN A 27 11.04 10.88 30.32
C GLN A 27 10.42 11.22 28.98
N ALA A 28 10.58 12.47 28.53
CA ALA A 28 10.24 12.85 27.18
C ALA A 28 11.09 12.00 26.22
N ALA A 29 10.47 11.42 25.20
CA ALA A 29 11.18 10.68 24.20
C ALA A 29 12.09 11.63 23.41
N ASP A 30 13.24 11.14 22.94
CA ASP A 30 14.19 11.93 22.19
C ASP A 30 13.64 12.20 20.78
N PRO A 31 13.66 13.45 20.29
CA PRO A 31 13.22 13.76 18.93
C PRO A 31 14.10 13.06 17.90
N VAL A 32 13.53 12.69 16.75
CA VAL A 32 14.29 12.08 15.65
C VAL A 32 14.11 12.85 14.36
N THR A 33 15.08 12.70 13.46
CA THR A 33 15.03 13.22 12.10
C THR A 33 15.14 12.05 11.13
N LEU A 34 14.15 11.91 10.24
CA LEU A 34 14.12 10.90 9.19
C LEU A 34 14.35 11.57 7.83
N LYS A 35 15.47 11.24 7.19
CA LYS A 35 15.82 11.70 5.83
C LYS A 35 15.63 10.56 4.86
N LEU A 36 15.15 10.89 3.64
CA LEU A 36 14.97 9.95 2.55
C LEU A 36 15.80 10.40 1.35
N GLU A 37 16.39 9.43 0.69
CA GLU A 37 17.08 9.60 -0.58
C GLU A 37 16.56 8.56 -1.57
N ALA A 38 16.12 9.03 -2.74
CA ALA A 38 15.64 8.21 -3.84
C ALA A 38 16.17 8.76 -5.18
N PRO A 39 16.23 7.96 -6.24
CA PRO A 39 16.49 8.47 -7.58
C PRO A 39 15.39 9.46 -7.98
N LYS A 40 15.76 10.53 -8.71
CA LYS A 40 14.79 11.54 -9.16
C LYS A 40 13.88 11.03 -10.27
N GLU A 41 14.37 10.06 -11.04
CA GLU A 41 13.68 9.48 -12.19
C GLU A 41 13.77 7.96 -12.12
N ALA A 42 12.72 7.28 -12.59
CA ALA A 42 12.66 5.83 -12.75
C ALA A 42 11.73 5.49 -13.92
N SER A 43 11.82 4.27 -14.44
CA SER A 43 10.90 3.77 -15.47
C SER A 43 9.78 2.92 -14.84
N LEU A 44 8.65 2.86 -15.52
CA LEU A 44 7.55 1.98 -15.12
C LEU A 44 8.02 0.53 -15.10
N GLY A 45 7.75 -0.17 -13.99
CA GLY A 45 8.17 -1.54 -13.78
C GLY A 45 9.52 -1.70 -13.07
N ASP A 46 10.33 -0.64 -12.98
CA ASP A 46 11.60 -0.69 -12.28
C ASP A 46 11.43 -0.93 -10.78
N THR A 47 12.39 -1.66 -10.22
CA THR A 47 12.54 -1.76 -8.76
C THR A 47 13.39 -0.59 -8.28
N ILE A 48 12.78 0.27 -7.48
CA ILE A 48 13.37 1.49 -6.95
C ILE A 48 13.88 1.22 -5.55
N SER A 49 15.14 1.62 -5.28
CA SER A 49 15.73 1.57 -3.95
C SER A 49 15.66 2.94 -3.30
N VAL A 50 15.11 3.01 -2.10
CA VAL A 50 15.03 4.22 -1.27
C VAL A 50 15.93 4.02 -0.06
N ALA A 51 16.88 4.91 0.14
CA ALA A 51 17.69 4.95 1.36
C ALA A 51 16.99 5.86 2.38
N ALA A 52 16.81 5.34 3.58
CA ALA A 52 16.30 6.08 4.72
C ALA A 52 17.41 6.21 5.78
N GLU A 53 17.58 7.39 6.35
CA GLU A 53 18.52 7.64 7.43
C GLU A 53 17.80 8.23 8.63
N LEU A 54 17.82 7.51 9.77
CA LEU A 54 17.21 7.93 11.01
C LEU A 54 18.28 8.36 12.03
N ARG A 55 18.17 9.61 12.50
CA ARG A 55 19.06 10.19 13.49
C ARG A 55 18.30 10.74 14.68
N ASP A 56 18.89 10.65 15.87
CA ASP A 56 18.35 11.26 17.08
C ASP A 56 18.57 12.79 17.09
N GLY A 57 18.03 13.47 18.11
CA GLY A 57 18.14 14.93 18.27
C GLY A 57 19.58 15.45 18.40
N ASN A 58 20.55 14.60 18.72
CA ASN A 58 21.96 14.91 18.82
C ASN A 58 22.74 14.58 17.52
N GLY A 59 22.04 14.07 16.49
CA GLY A 59 22.63 13.63 15.23
C GLY A 59 23.21 12.23 15.27
N GLY A 60 23.05 11.48 16.37
CA GLY A 60 23.49 10.11 16.50
C GLY A 60 22.60 9.15 15.69
N PRO A 61 23.14 8.00 15.22
CA PRO A 61 22.36 7.00 14.51
C PRO A 61 21.37 6.29 15.44
N VAL A 62 20.18 5.97 14.94
CA VAL A 62 19.17 5.17 15.65
C VAL A 62 19.11 3.79 15.02
N PRO A 63 19.80 2.77 15.56
CA PRO A 63 19.81 1.42 15.03
C PRO A 63 18.57 0.60 15.43
N GLY A 64 18.18 -0.38 14.60
CA GLY A 64 17.11 -1.33 14.89
C GLY A 64 15.71 -0.71 14.84
N ALA A 65 15.56 0.50 14.33
CA ALA A 65 14.28 1.17 14.18
C ALA A 65 13.59 0.71 12.88
N THR A 66 12.36 0.25 12.96
CA THR A 66 11.61 -0.16 11.78
C THR A 66 11.05 1.05 11.04
N ILE A 67 11.47 1.25 9.80
CA ILE A 67 10.98 2.29 8.91
C ILE A 67 9.92 1.68 8.00
N ILE A 68 8.78 2.34 7.88
CA ILE A 68 7.66 1.94 7.02
C ILE A 68 7.57 2.91 5.86
N LEU A 69 7.63 2.40 4.63
CA LEU A 69 7.50 3.17 3.40
C LEU A 69 6.07 3.08 2.88
N TRP A 70 5.47 4.21 2.53
CA TRP A 70 4.12 4.27 1.99
C TRP A 70 3.96 5.39 0.95
N THR A 71 2.95 5.26 0.10
CA THR A 71 2.55 6.29 -0.86
C THR A 71 1.07 6.60 -0.74
N PRO A 72 0.65 7.86 -0.90
CA PRO A 72 -0.75 8.17 -1.02
C PRO A 72 -1.32 7.54 -2.30
N ALA A 73 -2.49 6.93 -2.18
CA ALA A 73 -3.24 6.39 -3.30
C ALA A 73 -4.66 6.93 -3.26
N SER A 74 -5.17 7.32 -4.43
CA SER A 74 -6.57 7.70 -4.59
C SER A 74 -7.25 6.70 -5.52
N PHE A 75 -8.35 6.12 -5.09
CA PHE A 75 -9.18 5.27 -5.92
C PHE A 75 -10.63 5.76 -5.83
N LEU A 76 -11.23 6.13 -6.95
CA LEU A 76 -12.62 6.61 -7.04
C LEU A 76 -12.99 7.66 -5.98
N SER A 77 -12.15 8.69 -5.83
CA SER A 77 -12.34 9.78 -4.87
C SER A 77 -12.19 9.42 -3.39
N VAL A 78 -11.79 8.19 -3.07
CA VAL A 78 -11.43 7.77 -1.72
C VAL A 78 -9.92 7.84 -1.57
N GLY A 79 -9.44 8.74 -0.72
CA GLY A 79 -8.03 8.84 -0.35
C GLY A 79 -7.63 7.67 0.54
N GLY A 80 -6.44 7.11 0.28
CA GLY A 80 -5.86 6.03 1.07
C GLY A 80 -4.35 6.09 1.06
N SER A 81 -3.71 5.17 1.75
CA SER A 81 -2.27 4.97 1.70
C SER A 81 -1.98 3.50 1.39
N VAL A 82 -0.98 3.29 0.55
CA VAL A 82 -0.47 1.95 0.23
C VAL A 82 0.90 1.80 0.85
N ARG A 83 1.05 0.79 1.70
CA ARG A 83 2.35 0.40 2.22
C ARG A 83 3.16 -0.26 1.10
N LEU A 84 4.37 0.23 0.91
CA LEU A 84 5.27 -0.23 -0.15
C LEU A 84 6.25 -1.29 0.40
N ASP A 85 6.93 -0.96 1.51
CA ASP A 85 7.96 -1.82 2.11
C ASP A 85 8.19 -1.44 3.57
N GLU A 86 8.94 -2.28 4.31
CA GLU A 86 9.46 -1.96 5.64
C GLU A 86 10.82 -2.62 5.86
N ALA A 87 11.70 -1.91 6.54
CA ALA A 87 13.01 -2.43 6.91
C ALA A 87 13.51 -1.83 8.22
N PRO A 88 14.29 -2.59 9.02
CA PRO A 88 14.98 -2.05 10.19
C PRO A 88 16.20 -1.26 9.77
N THR A 89 16.57 -0.24 10.56
CA THR A 89 17.81 0.50 10.40
C THR A 89 19.02 -0.33 10.89
N ASP A 90 20.13 -0.18 10.22
CA ASP A 90 21.42 -0.78 10.57
C ASP A 90 22.12 -0.03 11.74
N ALA A 91 23.37 -0.43 12.06
CA ALA A 91 24.16 0.18 13.10
C ALA A 91 24.50 1.67 12.84
N GLN A 92 24.41 2.12 11.59
CA GLN A 92 24.61 3.50 11.16
C GLN A 92 23.31 4.29 11.07
N GLY A 93 22.17 3.70 11.49
CA GLY A 93 20.85 4.31 11.42
C GLY A 93 20.27 4.36 10.00
N ARG A 94 20.74 3.52 9.08
CA ARG A 94 20.32 3.47 7.68
C ARG A 94 19.48 2.26 7.40
N ALA A 95 18.44 2.44 6.58
CA ALA A 95 17.63 1.36 6.03
C ALA A 95 17.53 1.50 4.51
N THR A 96 17.56 0.40 3.79
CA THR A 96 17.30 0.36 2.36
C THR A 96 15.99 -0.36 2.12
N LEU A 97 15.06 0.35 1.48
CA LEU A 97 13.73 -0.14 1.17
C LEU A 97 13.57 -0.25 -0.35
N HIS A 98 12.76 -1.19 -0.80
CA HIS A 98 12.57 -1.45 -2.22
C HIS A 98 11.09 -1.45 -2.58
N PHE A 99 10.74 -0.88 -3.71
CA PHE A 99 9.39 -0.99 -4.26
C PHE A 99 9.41 -0.97 -5.78
N GLN A 100 8.37 -1.48 -6.40
CA GLN A 100 8.23 -1.46 -7.85
C GLN A 100 7.33 -0.31 -8.30
N ALA A 101 7.79 0.48 -9.28
CA ALA A 101 7.00 1.53 -9.90
C ALA A 101 5.86 0.93 -10.73
N ARG A 102 4.61 1.16 -10.32
CA ARG A 102 3.41 0.61 -10.96
C ARG A 102 2.53 1.65 -11.67
N SER A 103 2.88 2.91 -11.56
CA SER A 103 2.18 4.01 -12.23
C SER A 103 3.19 5.03 -12.73
N THR A 104 2.86 5.71 -13.81
CA THR A 104 3.65 6.81 -14.38
C THR A 104 3.24 8.15 -13.77
N GLY A 105 4.15 9.12 -13.79
CA GLY A 105 3.92 10.48 -13.29
C GLY A 105 4.72 10.80 -12.04
N ALA A 106 4.40 11.90 -11.39
CA ALA A 106 5.00 12.29 -10.11
C ALA A 106 4.49 11.37 -8.99
N LEU A 107 5.42 10.76 -8.27
CA LEU A 107 5.14 9.85 -7.16
C LEU A 107 5.76 10.42 -5.90
N THR A 108 4.93 10.69 -4.89
CA THR A 108 5.36 11.07 -3.55
C THR A 108 5.48 9.81 -2.69
N ILE A 109 6.66 9.60 -2.14
CA ILE A 109 6.96 8.50 -1.22
C ILE A 109 7.16 9.08 0.15
N ASN A 110 6.48 8.53 1.13
CA ASN A 110 6.60 8.90 2.52
C ASN A 110 7.20 7.74 3.31
N ALA A 111 8.04 8.07 4.27
CA ALA A 111 8.50 7.12 5.27
C ALA A 111 8.06 7.56 6.65
N TYR A 112 7.80 6.58 7.48
CA TYR A 112 7.34 6.77 8.84
C TYR A 112 8.06 5.84 9.79
N PHE A 113 8.57 6.40 10.87
CA PHE A 113 9.04 5.70 12.05
C PHE A 113 8.01 5.87 13.17
N PRO A 114 7.40 4.80 13.70
CA PRO A 114 6.33 4.91 14.70
C PRO A 114 6.78 5.40 16.08
N GLY A 115 8.08 5.57 16.28
CA GLY A 115 8.65 5.84 17.59
C GLY A 115 8.77 4.56 18.44
N ASN A 116 9.34 4.72 19.62
CA ASN A 116 9.41 3.68 20.64
C ASN A 116 9.49 4.31 22.04
N SER A 117 9.78 3.53 23.06
CA SER A 117 9.89 4.03 24.45
C SER A 117 10.99 5.08 24.65
N ARG A 118 11.93 5.23 23.72
CA ARG A 118 13.07 6.13 23.82
C ARG A 118 13.02 7.27 22.79
N TYR A 119 12.44 7.06 21.63
CA TYR A 119 12.46 7.98 20.50
C TYR A 119 11.05 8.36 20.06
N ASP A 120 10.86 9.64 19.74
CA ASP A 120 9.62 10.15 19.17
C ASP A 120 9.36 9.62 17.75
N PRO A 121 8.11 9.61 17.29
CA PRO A 121 7.79 9.31 15.90
C PRO A 121 8.48 10.29 14.94
N GLY A 122 8.93 9.76 13.78
CA GLY A 122 9.57 10.55 12.73
C GLY A 122 8.94 10.33 11.37
N GLN A 123 8.96 11.35 10.53
CA GLN A 123 8.44 11.29 9.16
C GLN A 123 9.43 11.95 8.19
N GLY A 124 9.45 11.43 6.96
CA GLY A 124 10.19 12.00 5.85
C GLY A 124 9.45 11.77 4.55
N SER A 125 9.71 12.58 3.53
CA SER A 125 9.13 12.43 2.20
C SER A 125 10.15 12.69 1.11
N VAL A 126 9.97 12.05 -0.05
CA VAL A 126 10.75 12.27 -1.25
C VAL A 126 9.85 12.16 -2.48
N GLU A 127 10.11 12.96 -3.49
CA GLU A 127 9.40 12.91 -4.76
C GLU A 127 10.29 12.34 -5.83
N LEU A 128 9.70 11.51 -6.69
CA LEU A 128 10.35 10.99 -7.90
C LEU A 128 9.37 11.02 -9.07
N THR A 129 9.90 11.10 -10.28
CA THR A 129 9.11 11.03 -11.52
C THR A 129 9.29 9.66 -12.15
N VAL A 130 8.19 8.95 -12.34
CA VAL A 130 8.17 7.68 -13.06
C VAL A 130 7.81 7.95 -14.50
N GLY A 131 8.80 7.78 -15.40
CA GLY A 131 8.64 7.88 -16.84
C GLY A 131 8.28 6.53 -17.47
N GLY A 132 8.00 6.56 -18.77
CA GLY A 132 7.72 5.38 -19.58
C GLY A 132 6.27 5.33 -20.07
N SER A 133 6.09 4.72 -21.23
CA SER A 133 4.76 4.32 -21.68
C SER A 133 4.35 3.10 -20.85
N ALA A 134 3.15 3.12 -20.31
CA ALA A 134 2.54 1.97 -19.68
C ALA A 134 2.26 0.88 -20.71
N GLN A 135 3.31 0.28 -21.26
CA GLN A 135 3.17 -0.98 -22.00
C GLN A 135 2.98 -2.12 -20.97
N LEU A 136 1.93 -1.97 -20.13
CA LEU A 136 1.46 -3.02 -19.22
C LEU A 136 0.83 -4.20 -19.99
N TYR A 137 0.63 -4.04 -21.28
CA TYR A 137 0.25 -5.08 -22.21
C TYR A 137 1.32 -5.12 -23.32
N GLU A 138 2.29 -6.03 -23.25
CA GLU A 138 2.71 -6.67 -24.47
C GLU A 138 1.41 -7.26 -25.04
N GLU A 139 0.91 -6.69 -26.13
CA GLU A 139 -0.03 -7.41 -26.98
C GLU A 139 0.70 -8.68 -27.42
N THR A 140 0.63 -9.70 -26.58
CA THR A 140 0.92 -11.06 -26.99
C THR A 140 -0.05 -11.27 -28.13
N ALA A 141 0.47 -11.11 -29.35
CA ALA A 141 -0.30 -11.26 -30.56
C ALA A 141 -1.09 -12.54 -30.37
N GLY A 142 -2.41 -12.37 -30.16
CA GLY A 142 -3.31 -13.51 -29.91
C GLY A 142 -3.02 -14.56 -30.95
N VAL A 143 -3.19 -15.81 -30.64
CA VAL A 143 -2.84 -16.99 -31.46
C VAL A 143 -3.07 -16.64 -32.94
N ARG A 144 -2.03 -16.16 -33.62
CA ARG A 144 -2.02 -15.96 -35.07
C ARG A 144 -1.89 -17.32 -35.72
N VAL A 145 -3.04 -17.99 -35.85
CA VAL A 145 -3.14 -19.19 -36.69
C VAL A 145 -3.00 -18.70 -38.10
N ARG A 146 -1.76 -18.65 -38.57
CA ARG A 146 -1.40 -18.20 -39.93
C ARG A 146 -2.14 -19.06 -40.91
N GLY A 147 -3.10 -18.48 -41.63
CA GLY A 147 -3.75 -19.05 -42.80
C GLY A 147 -4.91 -20.03 -42.57
N VAL A 148 -5.14 -20.50 -41.37
CA VAL A 148 -6.21 -21.48 -41.08
C VAL A 148 -7.51 -20.83 -40.59
N GLY A 149 -7.43 -19.67 -39.92
CA GLY A 149 -8.61 -19.08 -39.28
C GLY A 149 -9.72 -18.65 -40.23
N VAL A 150 -9.38 -18.06 -41.37
CA VAL A 150 -10.38 -17.60 -42.33
C VAL A 150 -11.07 -18.79 -43.03
N TRP A 151 -10.30 -19.79 -43.42
CA TRP A 151 -10.87 -20.99 -44.05
C TRP A 151 -11.70 -21.85 -43.12
N LEU A 152 -11.33 -21.93 -41.81
CA LEU A 152 -12.16 -22.56 -40.79
C LEU A 152 -13.48 -21.82 -40.62
N LEU A 153 -13.46 -20.51 -40.61
CA LEU A 153 -14.67 -19.69 -40.47
C LEU A 153 -15.57 -19.86 -41.70
N VAL A 154 -15.02 -19.84 -42.92
CA VAL A 154 -15.73 -20.08 -44.14
C VAL A 154 -16.32 -21.50 -44.18
N GLY A 155 -15.55 -22.52 -43.76
CA GLY A 155 -16.02 -23.89 -43.68
C GLY A 155 -17.16 -24.04 -42.68
N LEU A 156 -17.06 -23.44 -41.49
CA LEU A 156 -18.10 -23.45 -40.46
C LEU A 156 -19.42 -22.83 -40.98
N ILE A 157 -19.30 -21.64 -41.62
CA ILE A 157 -20.47 -20.98 -42.22
C ILE A 157 -21.08 -21.87 -43.30
N GLY A 158 -20.25 -22.49 -44.16
CA GLY A 158 -20.71 -23.41 -45.21
C GLY A 158 -21.49 -24.60 -44.67
N VAL A 159 -21.02 -25.20 -43.56
CA VAL A 159 -21.74 -26.30 -42.90
C VAL A 159 -23.09 -25.83 -42.37
N VAL A 160 -23.13 -24.68 -41.70
CA VAL A 160 -24.41 -24.15 -41.17
C VAL A 160 -25.42 -23.90 -42.28
N TRP A 161 -24.99 -23.25 -43.40
CA TRP A 161 -25.87 -22.99 -44.53
C TRP A 161 -26.33 -24.28 -45.21
N SER A 162 -25.48 -25.31 -45.32
CA SER A 162 -25.84 -26.61 -45.88
C SER A 162 -26.98 -27.28 -45.07
N VAL A 163 -26.90 -27.22 -43.76
CA VAL A 163 -27.96 -27.75 -42.90
C VAL A 163 -29.28 -27.02 -43.15
N TYR A 164 -29.26 -25.68 -43.22
CA TYR A 164 -30.47 -24.91 -43.51
C TYR A 164 -31.07 -25.25 -44.87
N LEU A 165 -30.25 -25.42 -45.91
CA LEU A 165 -30.72 -25.83 -47.24
C LEU A 165 -31.38 -27.23 -47.23
N ILE A 166 -30.76 -28.18 -46.53
CA ILE A 166 -31.31 -29.53 -46.40
C ILE A 166 -32.70 -29.49 -45.71
N VAL A 167 -32.79 -28.75 -44.61
CA VAL A 167 -34.07 -28.60 -43.89
C VAL A 167 -35.12 -27.92 -44.79
N MET A 168 -34.75 -26.88 -45.50
CA MET A 168 -35.67 -26.19 -46.43
C MET A 168 -36.19 -27.12 -47.56
N VAL A 169 -35.29 -27.93 -48.13
CA VAL A 169 -35.68 -28.92 -49.15
C VAL A 169 -36.63 -29.97 -48.56
N LEU A 170 -36.31 -30.51 -47.37
CA LEU A 170 -37.16 -31.48 -46.72
C LEU A 170 -38.56 -30.92 -46.41
N VAL A 171 -38.63 -29.69 -45.88
CA VAL A 171 -39.90 -29.02 -45.60
C VAL A 171 -40.74 -28.82 -46.87
N THR A 172 -40.11 -28.41 -48.01
CA THR A 172 -40.81 -28.23 -49.27
C THR A 172 -41.26 -29.56 -49.87
N LEU A 173 -40.53 -30.65 -49.70
CA LEU A 173 -40.97 -32.00 -50.12
C LEU A 173 -42.18 -32.48 -49.32
N ILE A 174 -42.14 -32.31 -48.01
CA ILE A 174 -43.30 -32.68 -47.13
C ILE A 174 -44.52 -31.83 -47.44
N ALA A 175 -44.34 -30.53 -47.71
CA ALA A 175 -45.42 -29.63 -48.09
C ALA A 175 -46.04 -29.99 -49.45
N ARG A 176 -45.29 -30.60 -50.33
CA ARG A 176 -45.81 -31.09 -51.66
C ARG A 176 -46.62 -32.40 -51.55
N GLU A 177 -46.31 -33.25 -50.60
CA GLU A 177 -47.00 -34.53 -50.37
C GLU A 177 -48.21 -34.38 -49.46
N ALA A 178 -48.48 -33.23 -48.88
CA ALA A 178 -49.66 -32.97 -48.05
C ALA A 178 -50.89 -33.03 -48.98
N PRO A 179 -51.82 -33.99 -48.82
CA PRO A 179 -53.04 -34.11 -49.65
C PRO A 179 -53.91 -32.90 -49.37
N SER A 180 -54.31 -32.19 -50.46
CA SER A 180 -55.37 -31.17 -50.44
C SER A 180 -56.66 -31.78 -49.95
N GLY A 181 -56.95 -31.71 -48.64
CA GLY A 181 -58.20 -32.01 -48.03
C GLY A 181 -59.24 -30.93 -48.25
#